data_ae0ea231ddf996a279dbd0faa63a0203
#
_entry.id   ae0ea231ddf996a279dbd0faa63a0203
#
_cell.length_a   1.000
_cell.length_b   1.000
_cell.length_c   1.000
_cell.angle_alpha   90.00
_cell.angle_beta   90.00
_cell.angle_gamma   90.00
#
_symmetry.space_group_name_H-M   'P 1'
#
loop_
_entity.id
_entity.type
_entity.pdbx_description
1 polymer ?
#
loop_
_entity_poly.entity_id
_entity_poly.type
_entity_poly.pdbx_seq_one_letter_code
_entity_poly.pdbx_strand_id
1 'polypeptide(L)'
;PLTQLIEKELQQQLEIFSDSRIQNGAALVIENKTGNIISWVGNSNFENPNSGHVDGVISKHQSGSSTKPFLYALALQKGINPTTIFADIPKDFGGANVYVPLNFDNRYNGPQRMRVALASSLNIPAVELLYNLGIDSYMEFLLDCGFDSLQGTREKTGLSLALGSNEITLLELVRAFSIFPNDGVLKEIQINQQTKNKGKQVIKTDTARIICDFLSDKAAQSLGFGNAKVFNTEYPSIFKTGTANQYQDIIALAATKEYTVGVWLGNLNGETVIKKTGSSIPALIARNILDYLTLPQLEQLDKKEKLKFNQPEQYTKAQICTLSGCKPNQN
;
A
#
# COMPACT_ATOMS: atom_id res chain seq x y z
N PRO A 1 -5.91 -25.58 -0.45
CA PRO A 1 -6.94 -25.01 0.45
C PRO A 1 -7.00 -23.48 0.37
N LEU A 2 -5.92 -22.73 0.67
CA LEU A 2 -5.95 -21.25 0.65
C LEU A 2 -6.19 -20.69 -0.76
N THR A 3 -5.48 -21.19 -1.77
CA THR A 3 -5.63 -20.76 -3.16
C THR A 3 -7.08 -20.92 -3.64
N GLN A 4 -7.70 -22.07 -3.39
CA GLN A 4 -9.10 -22.31 -3.73
C GLN A 4 -10.07 -21.38 -2.99
N LEU A 5 -9.76 -21.04 -1.72
CA LEU A 5 -10.54 -20.08 -0.96
C LEU A 5 -10.44 -18.70 -1.61
N ILE A 6 -9.26 -18.27 -2.01
CA ILE A 6 -9.03 -16.96 -2.65
C ILE A 6 -9.71 -16.91 -4.03
N GLU A 7 -9.59 -17.96 -4.84
CA GLU A 7 -10.27 -18.07 -6.13
C GLU A 7 -11.79 -17.91 -5.96
N LYS A 8 -12.37 -18.65 -5.01
CA LYS A 8 -13.80 -18.57 -4.70
C LYS A 8 -14.21 -17.18 -4.21
N GLU A 9 -13.42 -16.58 -3.33
CA GLU A 9 -13.68 -15.23 -2.81
C GLU A 9 -13.66 -14.20 -3.94
N LEU A 10 -12.65 -14.24 -4.82
CA LEU A 10 -12.56 -13.37 -6.00
C LEU A 10 -13.79 -13.53 -6.89
N GLN A 11 -14.17 -14.76 -7.24
CA GLN A 11 -15.32 -15.05 -8.08
C GLN A 11 -16.63 -14.52 -7.46
N GLN A 12 -16.86 -14.82 -6.18
CA GLN A 12 -18.06 -14.36 -5.48
C GLN A 12 -18.17 -12.83 -5.43
N GLN A 13 -17.05 -12.15 -5.16
CA GLN A 13 -17.06 -10.68 -5.11
C GLN A 13 -17.28 -10.06 -6.50
N LEU A 14 -16.74 -10.65 -7.56
CA LEU A 14 -16.99 -10.20 -8.92
C LEU A 14 -18.46 -10.40 -9.34
N GLU A 15 -19.08 -11.50 -8.93
CA GLU A 15 -20.52 -11.75 -9.17
C GLU A 15 -21.39 -10.74 -8.43
N ILE A 16 -21.13 -10.51 -7.12
CA ILE A 16 -21.90 -9.56 -6.28
C ILE A 16 -21.82 -8.14 -6.86
N PHE A 17 -20.67 -7.76 -7.41
CA PHE A 17 -20.42 -6.42 -7.94
C PHE A 17 -20.34 -6.37 -9.48
N SER A 18 -21.07 -7.23 -10.16
CA SER A 18 -21.08 -7.33 -11.64
C SER A 18 -21.43 -6.02 -12.34
N ASP A 19 -22.25 -5.16 -11.71
CA ASP A 19 -22.59 -3.82 -12.20
C ASP A 19 -21.42 -2.82 -12.14
N SER A 20 -20.33 -3.19 -11.48
CA SER A 20 -19.12 -2.34 -11.36
C SER A 20 -18.15 -2.49 -12.54
N ARG A 21 -18.48 -3.29 -13.55
CA ARG A 21 -17.63 -3.57 -14.72
C ARG A 21 -16.22 -4.06 -14.36
N ILE A 22 -16.10 -4.89 -13.33
CA ILE A 22 -14.85 -5.56 -12.99
C ILE A 22 -14.91 -6.97 -13.58
N GLN A 23 -13.98 -7.30 -14.47
CA GLN A 23 -13.93 -8.60 -15.15
C GLN A 23 -12.82 -9.51 -14.68
N ASN A 24 -11.76 -8.94 -14.11
CA ASN A 24 -10.56 -9.68 -13.72
C ASN A 24 -10.15 -9.34 -12.29
N GLY A 25 -9.54 -10.32 -11.65
CA GLY A 25 -8.96 -10.15 -10.34
C GLY A 25 -7.78 -11.08 -10.13
N ALA A 26 -6.76 -10.60 -9.42
CA ALA A 26 -5.60 -11.37 -9.05
C ALA A 26 -5.27 -11.15 -7.57
N ALA A 27 -4.67 -12.16 -6.95
CA ALA A 27 -4.23 -12.06 -5.57
C ALA A 27 -2.91 -12.82 -5.36
N LEU A 28 -2.06 -12.24 -4.53
CA LEU A 28 -0.79 -12.81 -4.10
C LEU A 28 -0.65 -12.74 -2.59
N VAL A 29 -0.22 -13.84 -1.99
CA VAL A 29 0.08 -13.94 -0.55
C VAL A 29 1.50 -14.44 -0.37
N ILE A 30 2.28 -13.72 0.42
CA ILE A 30 3.65 -14.13 0.78
C ILE A 30 3.83 -14.17 2.30
N GLU A 31 4.73 -15.03 2.76
CA GLU A 31 5.24 -15.03 4.12
C GLU A 31 6.40 -14.02 4.24
N ASN A 32 6.27 -13.01 5.08
CA ASN A 32 7.23 -11.89 5.15
C ASN A 32 8.64 -12.35 5.51
N LYS A 33 8.76 -13.25 6.47
CA LYS A 33 10.05 -13.70 7.02
C LYS A 33 10.91 -14.44 5.99
N THR A 34 10.28 -15.22 5.12
CA THR A 34 10.96 -16.09 4.18
C THR A 34 10.93 -15.59 2.73
N GLY A 35 9.90 -14.81 2.37
CA GLY A 35 9.59 -14.46 0.99
C GLY A 35 8.88 -15.60 0.23
N ASN A 36 8.45 -16.65 0.92
CA ASN A 36 7.74 -17.76 0.29
C ASN A 36 6.37 -17.32 -0.20
N ILE A 37 6.03 -17.73 -1.41
CA ILE A 37 4.67 -17.63 -1.93
C ILE A 37 3.80 -18.63 -1.19
N ILE A 38 2.74 -18.13 -0.53
CA ILE A 38 1.73 -18.93 0.16
C ILE A 38 0.53 -19.20 -0.75
N SER A 39 0.17 -18.23 -1.58
CA SER A 39 -0.85 -18.40 -2.60
C SER A 39 -0.62 -17.41 -3.75
N TRP A 40 -0.91 -17.90 -4.97
CA TRP A 40 -0.84 -17.12 -6.20
C TRP A 40 -2.10 -17.42 -7.01
N VAL A 41 -2.94 -16.41 -7.22
CA VAL A 41 -4.11 -16.46 -8.09
C VAL A 41 -3.93 -15.39 -9.16
N GLY A 42 -3.55 -15.83 -10.36
CA GLY A 42 -3.22 -14.94 -11.47
C GLY A 42 -4.44 -14.34 -12.15
N ASN A 43 -5.58 -15.03 -12.12
CA ASN A 43 -6.84 -14.54 -12.67
C ASN A 43 -8.03 -15.18 -11.95
N SER A 44 -9.07 -14.40 -11.71
CA SER A 44 -10.32 -14.87 -11.10
C SER A 44 -11.23 -15.63 -12.07
N ASN A 45 -11.02 -15.47 -13.38
CA ASN A 45 -11.85 -16.07 -14.42
C ASN A 45 -10.99 -16.64 -15.55
N PHE A 46 -10.42 -17.83 -15.31
CA PHE A 46 -9.55 -18.52 -16.26
C PHE A 46 -10.26 -18.88 -17.58
N GLU A 47 -11.57 -19.10 -17.55
CA GLU A 47 -12.35 -19.48 -18.73
C GLU A 47 -12.76 -18.30 -19.61
N ASN A 48 -12.45 -17.06 -19.20
CA ASN A 48 -12.74 -15.89 -20.03
C ASN A 48 -11.90 -15.96 -21.32
N PRO A 49 -12.53 -16.03 -22.51
CA PRO A 49 -11.80 -16.25 -23.78
C PRO A 49 -10.87 -15.08 -24.15
N ASN A 50 -11.10 -13.89 -23.62
CA ASN A 50 -10.35 -12.68 -23.97
C ASN A 50 -9.21 -12.39 -23.00
N SER A 51 -9.30 -12.81 -21.74
CA SER A 51 -8.37 -12.39 -20.68
C SER A 51 -8.04 -13.49 -19.67
N GLY A 52 -8.68 -14.66 -19.71
CA GLY A 52 -8.54 -15.71 -18.70
C GLY A 52 -7.12 -16.23 -18.53
N HIS A 53 -6.34 -16.26 -19.62
CA HIS A 53 -4.95 -16.73 -19.60
C HIS A 53 -3.92 -15.65 -19.23
N VAL A 54 -4.34 -14.43 -18.99
CA VAL A 54 -3.44 -13.35 -18.55
C VAL A 54 -3.28 -13.41 -17.04
N ASP A 55 -2.04 -13.48 -16.57
CA ASP A 55 -1.71 -13.47 -15.15
C ASP A 55 -1.62 -12.03 -14.63
N GLY A 56 -2.62 -11.60 -13.85
CA GLY A 56 -2.69 -10.26 -13.26
C GLY A 56 -1.68 -10.02 -12.14
N VAL A 57 -0.99 -11.06 -11.64
CA VAL A 57 0.07 -10.86 -10.64
C VAL A 57 1.34 -10.31 -11.27
N ILE A 58 1.64 -10.71 -12.51
CA ILE A 58 2.82 -10.26 -13.27
C ILE A 58 2.50 -9.25 -14.37
N SER A 59 1.24 -9.03 -14.68
CA SER A 59 0.83 -7.93 -15.55
C SER A 59 1.09 -6.58 -14.88
N LYS A 60 1.37 -5.57 -15.69
CA LYS A 60 1.63 -4.21 -15.19
C LYS A 60 0.32 -3.46 -14.99
N HIS A 61 0.20 -2.82 -13.84
CA HIS A 61 -0.96 -2.04 -13.41
C HIS A 61 -0.53 -0.69 -12.86
N GLN A 62 -1.34 0.33 -13.02
CA GLN A 62 -1.11 1.59 -12.32
C GLN A 62 -1.38 1.39 -10.83
N SER A 63 -0.34 1.60 -10.03
CA SER A 63 -0.38 1.32 -8.59
C SER A 63 -1.26 2.28 -7.79
N GLY A 64 -1.55 3.46 -8.34
CA GLY A 64 -2.23 4.50 -7.60
C GLY A 64 -1.51 4.82 -6.27
N SER A 65 -2.26 5.13 -5.25
CA SER A 65 -1.71 5.49 -3.94
C SER A 65 -1.03 4.35 -3.17
N SER A 66 -0.94 3.13 -3.72
CA SER A 66 -0.32 2.01 -3.01
C SER A 66 1.19 2.17 -2.78
N THR A 67 1.85 3.00 -3.58
CA THR A 67 3.30 3.31 -3.44
C THR A 67 3.61 4.45 -2.46
N LYS A 68 2.64 5.21 -1.98
CA LYS A 68 2.87 6.31 -1.03
C LYS A 68 3.68 5.93 0.21
N PRO A 69 3.52 4.75 0.84
CA PRO A 69 4.34 4.37 1.99
C PRO A 69 5.85 4.47 1.73
N PHE A 70 6.30 4.16 0.51
CA PHE A 70 7.72 4.25 0.13
C PHE A 70 8.18 5.70 0.02
N LEU A 71 7.36 6.61 -0.47
CA LEU A 71 7.67 8.03 -0.54
C LEU A 71 7.85 8.62 0.88
N TYR A 72 6.96 8.28 1.80
CA TYR A 72 7.06 8.71 3.19
C TYR A 72 8.24 8.04 3.91
N ALA A 73 8.57 6.80 3.57
CA ALA A 73 9.77 6.13 4.09
C ALA A 73 11.05 6.82 3.63
N LEU A 74 11.14 7.20 2.35
CA LEU A 74 12.25 7.99 1.83
C LEU A 74 12.38 9.33 2.58
N ALA A 75 11.26 10.03 2.80
CA ALA A 75 11.24 11.28 3.55
C ALA A 75 11.83 11.14 4.96
N LEU A 76 11.40 10.11 5.69
CA LEU A 76 11.92 9.80 7.02
C LEU A 76 13.42 9.47 6.97
N GLN A 77 13.90 8.72 5.96
CA GLN A 77 15.31 8.41 5.79
C GLN A 77 16.17 9.62 5.43
N LYS A 78 15.59 10.62 4.76
CA LYS A 78 16.23 11.92 4.47
C LYS A 78 16.14 12.90 5.65
N GLY A 79 15.61 12.48 6.80
CA GLY A 79 15.60 13.25 8.05
C GLY A 79 14.37 14.14 8.25
N ILE A 80 13.33 13.99 7.42
CA ILE A 80 12.04 14.66 7.67
C ILE A 80 11.41 14.05 8.93
N ASN A 81 11.04 14.92 9.88
CA ASN A 81 10.55 14.47 11.19
C ASN A 81 9.16 13.82 11.07
N PRO A 82 8.87 12.72 11.77
CA PRO A 82 7.54 12.10 11.80
C PRO A 82 6.40 13.02 12.28
N THR A 83 6.73 14.11 12.99
CA THR A 83 5.76 15.12 13.46
C THR A 83 5.51 16.25 12.46
N THR A 84 6.17 16.24 11.29
CA THR A 84 6.00 17.26 10.25
C THR A 84 4.54 17.45 9.88
N ILE A 85 4.15 18.72 9.75
CA ILE A 85 2.83 19.14 9.28
C ILE A 85 2.94 19.52 7.79
N PHE A 86 2.05 18.97 6.99
CA PHE A 86 1.87 19.30 5.58
C PHE A 86 0.67 20.23 5.40
N ALA A 87 0.75 21.14 4.44
CA ALA A 87 -0.35 22.00 4.04
C ALA A 87 -1.18 21.31 2.95
N ASP A 88 -2.30 20.69 3.35
CA ASP A 88 -3.26 20.12 2.40
C ASP A 88 -4.20 21.21 1.89
N ILE A 89 -3.67 22.06 0.99
CA ILE A 89 -4.33 23.23 0.39
C ILE A 89 -4.08 23.23 -1.12
N PRO A 90 -4.87 23.99 -1.92
CA PRO A 90 -4.59 24.16 -3.35
C PRO A 90 -3.16 24.68 -3.55
N LYS A 91 -2.38 23.98 -4.35
CA LYS A 91 -1.01 24.35 -4.67
C LYS A 91 -0.69 23.94 -6.11
N ASP A 92 -0.19 24.86 -6.89
CA ASP A 92 0.32 24.60 -8.23
C ASP A 92 1.79 24.15 -8.14
N PHE A 93 2.05 22.95 -8.63
CA PHE A 93 3.39 22.35 -8.71
C PHE A 93 3.95 22.39 -10.14
N GLY A 94 3.22 22.98 -11.08
CA GLY A 94 3.59 23.02 -12.48
C GLY A 94 4.72 23.99 -12.78
N GLY A 95 5.35 23.79 -13.96
CA GLY A 95 6.28 24.73 -14.56
C GLY A 95 5.63 25.43 -15.75
N ALA A 96 5.83 24.90 -16.97
CA ALA A 96 5.18 25.41 -18.19
C ALA A 96 3.66 25.14 -18.24
N ASN A 97 3.18 24.11 -17.55
CA ASN A 97 1.77 23.75 -17.44
C ASN A 97 1.34 23.72 -15.97
N VAL A 98 0.11 24.17 -15.71
CA VAL A 98 -0.50 24.12 -14.37
C VAL A 98 -0.69 22.67 -13.94
N TYR A 99 -0.22 22.33 -12.73
CA TYR A 99 -0.45 21.03 -12.09
C TYR A 99 -0.91 21.21 -10.64
N VAL A 100 -2.21 21.20 -10.43
CA VAL A 100 -2.86 21.28 -9.12
C VAL A 100 -3.49 19.93 -8.79
N PRO A 101 -2.83 19.08 -7.98
CA PRO A 101 -3.40 17.81 -7.58
C PRO A 101 -4.63 18.02 -6.67
N LEU A 102 -5.62 17.15 -6.81
CA LEU A 102 -6.80 17.10 -5.96
C LEU A 102 -6.77 15.87 -5.06
N ASN A 103 -7.31 15.97 -3.84
CA ASN A 103 -7.62 14.80 -3.05
C ASN A 103 -8.77 14.02 -3.69
N PHE A 104 -8.92 12.76 -3.30
CA PHE A 104 -9.91 11.85 -3.89
C PHE A 104 -11.35 12.37 -3.75
N ASP A 105 -11.68 13.05 -2.66
CA ASP A 105 -12.97 13.67 -2.36
C ASP A 105 -13.10 15.12 -2.84
N ASN A 106 -12.10 15.63 -3.57
CA ASN A 106 -11.97 17.02 -4.02
C ASN A 106 -11.98 18.05 -2.87
N ARG A 107 -11.61 17.66 -1.65
CA ARG A 107 -11.54 18.53 -0.49
C ARG A 107 -10.09 18.79 -0.09
N TYR A 108 -9.89 19.92 0.55
CA TYR A 108 -8.63 20.30 1.17
C TYR A 108 -8.84 20.35 2.68
N ASN A 109 -7.89 19.85 3.43
CA ASN A 109 -8.05 19.61 4.86
C ASN A 109 -7.17 20.50 5.73
N GLY A 110 -6.45 21.47 5.11
CA GLY A 110 -5.55 22.38 5.82
C GLY A 110 -4.32 21.69 6.40
N PRO A 111 -3.82 22.09 7.59
CA PRO A 111 -2.65 21.49 8.20
C PRO A 111 -2.89 20.03 8.58
N GLN A 112 -2.06 19.10 8.05
CA GLN A 112 -2.18 17.67 8.34
C GLN A 112 -0.85 17.07 8.78
N ARG A 113 -0.87 16.30 9.87
CA ARG A 113 0.30 15.55 10.34
C ARG A 113 0.71 14.50 9.31
N MET A 114 2.01 14.20 9.21
CA MET A 114 2.55 13.16 8.34
C MET A 114 1.79 11.84 8.46
N ARG A 115 1.52 11.40 9.69
CA ARG A 115 0.72 10.19 10.01
C ARG A 115 -0.65 10.21 9.33
N VAL A 116 -1.39 11.32 9.45
CA VAL A 116 -2.73 11.47 8.86
C VAL A 116 -2.63 11.53 7.34
N ALA A 117 -1.67 12.29 6.81
CA ALA A 117 -1.46 12.44 5.37
C ALA A 117 -1.19 11.09 4.68
N LEU A 118 -0.37 10.23 5.29
CA LEU A 118 -0.12 8.88 4.77
C LEU A 118 -1.30 7.94 5.00
N ALA A 119 -1.80 7.84 6.23
CA ALA A 119 -2.85 6.89 6.60
C ALA A 119 -4.17 7.18 5.87
N SER A 120 -4.54 8.44 5.70
CA SER A 120 -5.69 8.90 4.92
C SER A 120 -5.40 9.05 3.41
N SER A 121 -4.19 8.74 2.98
CA SER A 121 -3.81 8.72 1.56
C SER A 121 -3.98 10.06 0.83
N LEU A 122 -3.77 11.20 1.51
CA LEU A 122 -3.90 12.54 0.92
C LEU A 122 -2.94 12.71 -0.28
N ASN A 123 -3.40 13.42 -1.31
CA ASN A 123 -2.65 13.58 -2.55
C ASN A 123 -1.70 14.76 -2.50
N ILE A 124 -2.16 15.93 -2.04
CA ILE A 124 -1.35 17.15 -2.03
C ILE A 124 -0.07 16.98 -1.20
N PRO A 125 -0.13 16.47 0.05
CA PRO A 125 1.06 16.20 0.83
C PRO A 125 2.06 15.23 0.16
N ALA A 126 1.55 14.23 -0.56
CA ALA A 126 2.41 13.27 -1.27
C ALA A 126 3.12 13.94 -2.46
N VAL A 127 2.41 14.75 -3.26
CA VAL A 127 3.01 15.47 -4.38
C VAL A 127 4.02 16.52 -3.87
N GLU A 128 3.69 17.26 -2.80
CA GLU A 128 4.62 18.21 -2.18
C GLU A 128 5.89 17.51 -1.68
N LEU A 129 5.73 16.33 -1.07
CA LEU A 129 6.85 15.55 -0.59
C LEU A 129 7.77 15.11 -1.73
N LEU A 130 7.21 14.60 -2.83
CA LEU A 130 7.98 14.22 -4.02
C LEU A 130 8.65 15.43 -4.66
N TYR A 131 7.95 16.57 -4.77
CA TYR A 131 8.50 17.81 -5.30
C TYR A 131 9.77 18.24 -4.54
N ASN A 132 9.74 18.14 -3.21
CA ASN A 132 10.85 18.53 -2.34
C ASN A 132 12.00 17.49 -2.34
N LEU A 133 11.69 16.20 -2.44
CA LEU A 133 12.69 15.12 -2.43
C LEU A 133 13.34 14.89 -3.80
N GLY A 134 12.67 15.29 -4.87
CA GLY A 134 13.08 15.06 -6.25
C GLY A 134 12.67 13.68 -6.79
N ILE A 135 12.28 13.68 -8.06
CA ILE A 135 11.80 12.48 -8.77
C ILE A 135 12.91 11.42 -8.86
N ASP A 136 14.13 11.83 -9.18
CA ASP A 136 15.27 10.91 -9.32
C ASP A 136 15.55 10.15 -8.02
N SER A 137 15.61 10.87 -6.90
CA SER A 137 15.85 10.27 -5.57
C SER A 137 14.77 9.25 -5.20
N TYR A 138 13.51 9.52 -5.59
CA TYR A 138 12.41 8.59 -5.31
C TYR A 138 12.41 7.40 -6.28
N MET A 139 12.72 7.60 -7.55
CA MET A 139 12.88 6.51 -8.52
C MET A 139 13.98 5.53 -8.10
N GLU A 140 15.16 6.03 -7.74
CA GLU A 140 16.27 5.21 -7.24
C GLU A 140 15.85 4.40 -5.99
N PHE A 141 15.15 5.06 -5.06
CA PHE A 141 14.66 4.39 -3.87
C PHE A 141 13.63 3.30 -4.17
N LEU A 142 12.72 3.53 -5.12
CA LEU A 142 11.76 2.51 -5.56
C LEU A 142 12.47 1.32 -6.20
N LEU A 143 13.48 1.56 -7.06
CA LEU A 143 14.31 0.49 -7.65
C LEU A 143 15.02 -0.33 -6.56
N ASP A 144 15.60 0.33 -5.55
CA ASP A 144 16.20 -0.35 -4.39
C ASP A 144 15.18 -1.19 -3.59
N CYS A 145 13.91 -0.75 -3.56
CA CYS A 145 12.81 -1.49 -2.95
C CYS A 145 12.27 -2.63 -3.85
N GLY A 146 12.81 -2.82 -5.05
CA GLY A 146 12.49 -3.94 -5.94
C GLY A 146 11.36 -3.66 -6.94
N PHE A 147 11.14 -2.41 -7.31
CA PHE A 147 10.22 -2.01 -8.38
C PHE A 147 10.93 -1.98 -9.74
N ASP A 148 11.38 -3.15 -10.19
CA ASP A 148 12.20 -3.32 -11.41
C ASP A 148 11.48 -2.87 -12.68
N SER A 149 10.14 -2.92 -12.70
CA SER A 149 9.30 -2.39 -13.80
C SER A 149 9.51 -0.92 -14.08
N LEU A 150 10.05 -0.15 -13.13
CA LEU A 150 10.32 1.28 -13.29
C LEU A 150 11.64 1.56 -14.03
N GLN A 151 12.48 0.56 -14.24
CA GLN A 151 13.75 0.74 -14.94
C GLN A 151 13.53 1.32 -16.35
N GLY A 152 14.26 2.37 -16.69
CA GLY A 152 14.16 3.03 -17.98
C GLY A 152 12.93 3.92 -18.19
N THR A 153 12.09 4.13 -17.18
CA THR A 153 10.86 4.96 -17.31
C THR A 153 11.06 6.44 -16.89
N ARG A 154 12.27 6.83 -16.48
CA ARG A 154 12.54 8.14 -15.86
C ARG A 154 12.13 9.34 -16.72
N GLU A 155 12.43 9.31 -18.01
CA GLU A 155 12.13 10.41 -18.93
C GLU A 155 10.63 10.71 -19.09
N LYS A 156 9.78 9.69 -18.87
CA LYS A 156 8.31 9.79 -18.95
C LYS A 156 7.66 10.03 -17.59
N THR A 157 8.46 10.15 -16.52
CA THR A 157 7.96 10.20 -15.14
C THR A 157 8.02 11.63 -14.61
N GLY A 158 6.88 12.13 -14.15
CA GLY A 158 6.70 13.42 -13.50
C GLY A 158 6.24 13.30 -12.04
N LEU A 159 5.72 14.40 -11.48
CA LEU A 159 5.20 14.43 -10.10
C LEU A 159 4.00 13.52 -9.86
N SER A 160 3.30 13.09 -10.91
CA SER A 160 2.25 12.06 -10.82
C SER A 160 2.74 10.72 -10.29
N LEU A 161 4.06 10.47 -10.28
CA LEU A 161 4.68 9.31 -9.62
C LEU A 161 4.29 9.23 -8.14
N ALA A 162 4.14 10.36 -7.43
CA ALA A 162 3.65 10.40 -6.05
C ALA A 162 2.27 9.77 -5.88
N LEU A 163 1.50 9.72 -6.96
CA LEU A 163 0.14 9.19 -7.02
C LEU A 163 0.08 7.84 -7.74
N GLY A 164 1.23 7.25 -8.08
CA GLY A 164 1.34 5.93 -8.68
C GLY A 164 0.89 5.85 -10.14
N SER A 165 1.20 6.86 -10.94
CA SER A 165 0.89 6.86 -12.37
C SER A 165 1.73 5.89 -13.20
N ASN A 166 2.84 5.39 -12.67
CA ASN A 166 3.68 4.42 -13.34
C ASN A 166 3.12 3.00 -13.15
N GLU A 167 3.33 2.18 -14.16
CA GLU A 167 2.88 0.80 -14.17
C GLU A 167 3.92 -0.13 -13.53
N ILE A 168 3.45 -0.94 -12.58
CA ILE A 168 4.23 -1.94 -11.83
C ILE A 168 3.39 -3.20 -11.65
N THR A 169 4.02 -4.32 -11.34
CA THR A 169 3.30 -5.58 -11.14
C THR A 169 2.77 -5.71 -9.72
N LEU A 170 1.72 -6.52 -9.53
CA LEU A 170 1.23 -6.86 -8.19
C LEU A 170 2.30 -7.62 -7.39
N LEU A 171 3.12 -8.44 -8.07
CA LEU A 171 4.26 -9.15 -7.49
C LEU A 171 5.24 -8.18 -6.83
N GLU A 172 5.66 -7.14 -7.56
CA GLU A 172 6.58 -6.11 -7.04
C GLU A 172 5.95 -5.36 -5.87
N LEU A 173 4.67 -5.00 -5.96
CA LEU A 173 3.94 -4.31 -4.88
C LEU A 173 3.91 -5.13 -3.60
N VAL A 174 3.54 -6.41 -3.68
CA VAL A 174 3.44 -7.30 -2.51
C VAL A 174 4.80 -7.55 -1.90
N ARG A 175 5.80 -7.86 -2.73
CA ARG A 175 7.19 -8.05 -2.30
C ARG A 175 7.73 -6.80 -1.61
N ALA A 176 7.57 -5.64 -2.23
CA ALA A 176 8.05 -4.38 -1.65
C ALA A 176 7.29 -4.00 -0.37
N PHE A 177 5.96 -4.17 -0.34
CA PHE A 177 5.17 -3.83 0.85
C PHE A 177 5.55 -4.68 2.06
N SER A 178 6.00 -5.92 1.86
CA SER A 178 6.48 -6.80 2.92
C SER A 178 7.72 -6.28 3.65
N ILE A 179 8.45 -5.33 3.07
CA ILE A 179 9.59 -4.66 3.69
C ILE A 179 9.21 -4.02 5.03
N PHE A 180 8.00 -3.44 5.11
CA PHE A 180 7.57 -2.72 6.31
C PHE A 180 7.36 -3.64 7.51
N PRO A 181 6.55 -4.71 7.47
CA PRO A 181 6.41 -5.64 8.59
C PRO A 181 7.68 -6.47 8.85
N ASN A 182 8.64 -6.47 7.90
CA ASN A 182 9.90 -7.20 7.99
C ASN A 182 11.09 -6.28 8.39
N ASP A 183 10.82 -5.24 9.18
CA ASP A 183 11.83 -4.33 9.75
C ASP A 183 12.76 -3.69 8.71
N GLY A 184 12.28 -3.46 7.50
CA GLY A 184 13.03 -2.81 6.42
C GLY A 184 13.80 -3.76 5.50
N VAL A 185 13.62 -5.07 5.65
CA VAL A 185 14.32 -6.10 4.87
C VAL A 185 13.49 -6.54 3.69
N LEU A 186 14.02 -6.36 2.48
CA LEU A 186 13.48 -6.93 1.24
C LEU A 186 13.92 -8.39 1.12
N LYS A 187 12.97 -9.30 0.96
CA LYS A 187 13.21 -10.72 0.69
C LYS A 187 13.04 -11.02 -0.79
N GLU A 188 13.84 -11.94 -1.31
CA GLU A 188 13.58 -12.50 -2.62
C GLU A 188 12.35 -13.43 -2.57
N ILE A 189 11.56 -13.41 -3.63
CA ILE A 189 10.40 -14.31 -3.74
C ILE A 189 10.89 -15.75 -3.95
N GLN A 190 10.32 -16.67 -3.21
CA GLN A 190 10.65 -18.09 -3.27
C GLN A 190 9.39 -18.93 -3.52
N ILE A 191 9.50 -19.83 -4.52
CA ILE A 191 8.46 -20.82 -4.80
C ILE A 191 8.68 -22.10 -3.96
N ASN A 192 9.94 -22.40 -3.61
CA ASN A 192 10.34 -23.59 -2.86
C ASN A 192 11.13 -23.21 -1.59
N GLN A 193 10.82 -23.85 -0.48
CA GLN A 193 11.38 -23.58 0.85
C GLN A 193 12.87 -23.98 1.05
N GLN A 194 13.63 -24.23 -0.01
CA GLN A 194 14.92 -24.93 0.08
C GLN A 194 16.14 -24.05 0.39
N THR A 195 16.03 -22.72 0.37
CA THR A 195 17.19 -21.84 0.61
C THR A 195 16.94 -20.82 1.70
N LYS A 196 17.93 -20.59 2.56
CA LYS A 196 17.88 -19.49 3.55
C LYS A 196 17.94 -18.14 2.82
N ASN A 197 16.80 -17.47 2.72
CA ASN A 197 16.70 -16.13 2.16
C ASN A 197 17.15 -15.10 3.21
N LYS A 198 18.37 -14.59 3.10
CA LYS A 198 18.87 -13.56 4.03
C LYS A 198 18.16 -12.22 3.83
N GLY A 199 17.78 -11.89 2.62
CA GLY A 199 17.24 -10.59 2.24
C GLY A 199 18.29 -9.47 2.24
N LYS A 200 17.86 -8.29 1.78
CA LYS A 200 18.66 -7.06 1.74
C LYS A 200 17.99 -5.98 2.61
N GLN A 201 18.70 -5.34 3.53
CA GLN A 201 18.20 -4.17 4.23
C GLN A 201 18.12 -2.99 3.24
N VAL A 202 16.92 -2.53 2.92
CA VAL A 202 16.69 -1.44 1.96
C VAL A 202 16.06 -0.21 2.61
N ILE A 203 15.34 -0.39 3.71
CA ILE A 203 14.79 0.70 4.54
C ILE A 203 15.35 0.56 5.95
N LYS A 204 15.72 1.67 6.59
CA LYS A 204 16.15 1.65 8.01
C LYS A 204 15.05 1.04 8.87
N THR A 205 15.43 0.20 9.83
CA THR A 205 14.50 -0.54 10.71
C THR A 205 13.44 0.37 11.35
N ASP A 206 13.87 1.45 11.98
CA ASP A 206 12.93 2.37 12.63
C ASP A 206 12.01 3.10 11.64
N THR A 207 12.50 3.39 10.43
CA THR A 207 11.66 3.93 9.36
C THR A 207 10.53 2.97 8.99
N ALA A 208 10.84 1.69 8.78
CA ALA A 208 9.84 0.68 8.47
C ALA A 208 8.81 0.52 9.59
N ARG A 209 9.27 0.53 10.85
CA ARG A 209 8.41 0.47 12.05
C ARG A 209 7.49 1.69 12.18
N ILE A 210 7.99 2.91 11.87
CA ILE A 210 7.17 4.13 11.85
C ILE A 210 6.09 4.05 10.77
N ILE A 211 6.42 3.55 9.57
CA ILE A 211 5.42 3.36 8.51
C ILE A 211 4.36 2.35 8.95
N CYS A 212 4.73 1.24 9.59
CA CYS A 212 3.76 0.31 10.18
C CYS A 212 2.87 0.98 11.24
N ASP A 213 3.46 1.77 12.14
CA ASP A 213 2.72 2.51 13.17
C ASP A 213 1.74 3.51 12.54
N PHE A 214 2.12 4.21 11.47
CA PHE A 214 1.22 5.14 10.76
C PHE A 214 0.07 4.42 10.05
N LEU A 215 0.37 3.34 9.33
CA LEU A 215 -0.63 2.61 8.56
C LEU A 215 -1.56 1.74 9.42
N SER A 216 -1.21 1.45 10.67
CA SER A 216 -2.05 0.75 11.63
C SER A 216 -2.96 1.68 12.44
N ASP A 217 -2.77 3.01 12.34
CA ASP A 217 -3.52 4.01 13.09
C ASP A 217 -4.91 4.26 12.47
N LYS A 218 -5.92 3.58 13.01
CA LYS A 218 -7.32 3.68 12.54
C LYS A 218 -7.89 5.10 12.65
N ALA A 219 -7.49 5.86 13.69
CA ALA A 219 -7.92 7.23 13.83
C ALA A 219 -7.33 8.14 12.74
N ALA A 220 -6.07 7.92 12.38
CA ALA A 220 -5.43 8.65 11.31
C ALA A 220 -5.98 8.31 9.91
N GLN A 221 -6.59 7.14 9.73
CA GLN A 221 -7.24 6.73 8.47
C GLN A 221 -8.60 7.39 8.27
N SER A 222 -9.24 7.87 9.34
CA SER A 222 -10.65 8.29 9.32
C SER A 222 -10.93 9.49 8.40
N LEU A 223 -9.96 10.37 8.19
CA LEU A 223 -10.11 11.53 7.32
C LEU A 223 -10.32 11.12 5.84
N GLY A 224 -9.58 10.12 5.36
CA GLY A 224 -9.68 9.65 3.98
C GLY A 224 -10.70 8.53 3.75
N PHE A 225 -10.99 7.72 4.77
CA PHE A 225 -11.79 6.51 4.63
C PHE A 225 -13.00 6.44 5.58
N GLY A 226 -13.22 7.47 6.42
CA GLY A 226 -14.27 7.44 7.43
C GLY A 226 -14.09 6.27 8.41
N ASN A 227 -15.19 5.69 8.85
CA ASN A 227 -15.20 4.51 9.72
C ASN A 227 -15.28 3.21 8.89
N ALA A 228 -14.41 3.07 7.90
CA ALA A 228 -14.40 1.88 7.05
C ALA A 228 -14.07 0.61 7.87
N LYS A 229 -15.11 -0.20 8.12
CA LYS A 229 -15.01 -1.43 8.94
C LYS A 229 -13.98 -2.42 8.38
N VAL A 230 -13.69 -2.35 7.09
CA VAL A 230 -12.74 -3.24 6.41
C VAL A 230 -11.33 -3.16 7.04
N PHE A 231 -10.93 -2.01 7.56
CA PHE A 231 -9.62 -1.83 8.20
C PHE A 231 -9.61 -2.21 9.69
N ASN A 232 -10.77 -2.55 10.28
CA ASN A 232 -10.90 -2.89 11.70
C ASN A 232 -10.74 -4.40 11.92
N THR A 233 -9.49 -4.87 12.06
CA THR A 233 -9.14 -6.26 12.36
C THR A 233 -9.00 -6.49 13.87
N GLU A 234 -9.15 -7.73 14.33
CA GLU A 234 -8.94 -8.14 15.73
C GLU A 234 -7.45 -8.29 16.09
N TYR A 235 -6.59 -8.22 15.09
CA TYR A 235 -5.14 -8.34 15.19
C TYR A 235 -4.45 -7.11 14.58
N PRO A 236 -3.18 -6.84 14.92
CA PRO A 236 -2.42 -5.76 14.30
C PRO A 236 -2.25 -5.98 12.80
N SER A 237 -2.66 -5.01 12.03
CA SER A 237 -2.56 -5.03 10.57
C SER A 237 -2.31 -3.65 10.00
N ILE A 238 -1.71 -3.61 8.83
CA ILE A 238 -1.53 -2.41 8.02
C ILE A 238 -2.23 -2.59 6.68
N PHE A 239 -2.82 -1.50 6.19
CA PHE A 239 -3.48 -1.47 4.89
C PHE A 239 -2.99 -0.28 4.08
N LYS A 240 -2.84 -0.48 2.77
CA LYS A 240 -2.67 0.61 1.82
C LYS A 240 -3.41 0.30 0.54
N THR A 241 -4.30 1.19 0.15
CA THR A 241 -5.10 1.06 -1.06
C THR A 241 -4.55 1.93 -2.17
N GLY A 242 -4.73 1.48 -3.39
CA GLY A 242 -4.46 2.19 -4.63
C GLY A 242 -5.72 2.23 -5.49
N THR A 243 -5.95 3.37 -6.11
CA THR A 243 -6.95 3.53 -7.17
C THR A 243 -6.24 4.31 -8.26
N ALA A 244 -6.11 3.71 -9.43
CA ALA A 244 -5.46 4.33 -10.57
C ALA A 244 -6.25 5.53 -11.08
N ASN A 245 -5.57 6.40 -11.80
CA ASN A 245 -6.25 7.46 -12.54
C ASN A 245 -7.25 6.81 -13.52
N GLN A 246 -8.44 7.40 -13.66
CA GLN A 246 -9.54 6.85 -14.47
C GLN A 246 -10.12 5.51 -13.96
N TYR A 247 -9.77 5.06 -12.75
CA TYR A 247 -10.33 3.83 -12.13
C TYR A 247 -10.11 2.54 -12.94
N GLN A 248 -9.04 2.42 -13.70
CA GLN A 248 -8.74 1.21 -14.47
C GLN A 248 -8.25 0.08 -13.57
N ASP A 249 -7.46 0.43 -12.55
CA ASP A 249 -6.90 -0.49 -11.58
C ASP A 249 -7.31 -0.09 -10.17
N ILE A 250 -7.81 -1.04 -9.39
CA ILE A 250 -8.08 -0.88 -7.97
C ILE A 250 -7.33 -1.95 -7.19
N ILE A 251 -6.50 -1.51 -6.23
CA ILE A 251 -5.54 -2.35 -5.53
C ILE A 251 -5.72 -2.20 -4.02
N ALA A 252 -5.53 -3.28 -3.29
CA ALA A 252 -5.32 -3.27 -1.86
C ALA A 252 -4.08 -4.09 -1.48
N LEU A 253 -3.24 -3.50 -0.67
CA LEU A 253 -2.16 -4.17 0.04
C LEU A 253 -2.53 -4.23 1.51
N ALA A 254 -2.39 -5.39 2.11
CA ALA A 254 -2.62 -5.61 3.53
C ALA A 254 -1.52 -6.48 4.11
N ALA A 255 -1.09 -6.20 5.34
CA ALA A 255 -0.12 -7.06 5.98
C ALA A 255 -0.34 -7.17 7.49
N THR A 256 0.00 -8.33 8.02
CA THR A 256 0.32 -8.59 9.43
C THR A 256 1.83 -8.67 9.58
N LYS A 257 2.32 -8.96 10.77
CA LYS A 257 3.76 -9.22 10.96
C LYS A 257 4.25 -10.45 10.17
N GLU A 258 3.38 -11.42 9.90
CA GLU A 258 3.76 -12.70 9.29
C GLU A 258 3.49 -12.75 7.77
N TYR A 259 2.40 -12.14 7.31
CA TYR A 259 1.94 -12.26 5.93
C TYR A 259 1.71 -10.90 5.28
N THR A 260 1.98 -10.84 3.98
CA THR A 260 1.58 -9.73 3.12
C THR A 260 0.67 -10.25 2.01
N VAL A 261 -0.43 -9.55 1.80
CA VAL A 261 -1.46 -9.86 0.80
C VAL A 261 -1.59 -8.67 -0.14
N GLY A 262 -1.61 -8.94 -1.44
CA GLY A 262 -2.02 -7.98 -2.45
C GLY A 262 -3.20 -8.52 -3.24
N VAL A 263 -4.16 -7.64 -3.50
CA VAL A 263 -5.32 -7.92 -4.35
C VAL A 263 -5.44 -6.81 -5.37
N TRP A 264 -5.50 -7.19 -6.63
CA TRP A 264 -5.81 -6.32 -7.75
C TRP A 264 -7.15 -6.73 -8.37
N LEU A 265 -7.99 -5.76 -8.68
CA LEU A 265 -9.19 -5.92 -9.48
C LEU A 265 -9.21 -4.85 -10.58
N GLY A 266 -9.68 -5.21 -11.75
CA GLY A 266 -9.74 -4.31 -12.89
C GLY A 266 -10.13 -5.01 -14.16
N ASN A 267 -9.72 -4.41 -15.28
CA ASN A 267 -10.01 -4.94 -16.60
C ASN A 267 -8.72 -4.97 -17.43
N LEU A 268 -8.32 -6.15 -17.86
CA LEU A 268 -7.10 -6.34 -18.69
C LEU A 268 -7.24 -5.70 -20.08
N ASN A 269 -8.45 -5.33 -20.49
CA ASN A 269 -8.72 -4.55 -21.70
C ASN A 269 -8.67 -3.02 -21.47
N GLY A 270 -8.35 -2.55 -20.24
CA GLY A 270 -8.25 -1.13 -19.89
C GLY A 270 -9.58 -0.42 -19.66
N GLU A 271 -10.71 -1.14 -19.61
CA GLU A 271 -12.00 -0.54 -19.26
C GLU A 271 -12.05 -0.05 -17.82
N THR A 272 -12.75 1.06 -17.60
CA THR A 272 -12.89 1.71 -16.30
C THR A 272 -13.80 0.92 -15.36
N VAL A 273 -13.37 0.74 -14.13
CA VAL A 273 -14.19 0.23 -13.01
C VAL A 273 -15.15 1.33 -12.53
N ILE A 274 -16.41 0.97 -12.29
CA ILE A 274 -17.44 1.94 -11.91
C ILE A 274 -17.71 1.90 -10.40
N LYS A 275 -17.68 3.09 -9.77
CA LYS A 275 -18.07 3.31 -8.36
C LYS A 275 -17.35 2.46 -7.33
N LYS A 276 -16.15 1.92 -7.63
CA LYS A 276 -15.34 1.13 -6.70
C LYS A 276 -13.92 1.66 -6.62
N THR A 277 -13.29 1.44 -5.48
CA THR A 277 -11.93 1.87 -5.17
C THR A 277 -11.16 0.74 -4.49
N GLY A 278 -9.86 0.89 -4.32
CA GLY A 278 -9.05 -0.08 -3.60
C GLY A 278 -9.52 -0.33 -2.15
N SER A 279 -10.16 0.66 -1.50
CA SER A 279 -10.72 0.53 -0.14
C SER A 279 -12.05 -0.22 -0.07
N SER A 280 -12.65 -0.58 -1.20
CA SER A 280 -13.90 -1.34 -1.29
C SER A 280 -13.63 -2.85 -1.38
N ILE A 281 -13.83 -3.41 -2.56
CA ILE A 281 -13.75 -4.87 -2.79
C ILE A 281 -12.33 -5.43 -2.57
N PRO A 282 -11.25 -4.83 -3.13
CA PRO A 282 -9.92 -5.39 -2.93
C PRO A 282 -9.49 -5.44 -1.47
N ALA A 283 -9.82 -4.39 -0.69
CA ALA A 283 -9.50 -4.37 0.74
C ALA A 283 -10.30 -5.40 1.54
N LEU A 284 -11.57 -5.66 1.16
CA LEU A 284 -12.38 -6.70 1.77
C LEU A 284 -11.79 -8.09 1.54
N ILE A 285 -11.42 -8.40 0.29
CA ILE A 285 -10.79 -9.67 -0.06
C ILE A 285 -9.46 -9.83 0.68
N ALA A 286 -8.61 -8.81 0.67
CA ALA A 286 -7.33 -8.84 1.37
C ALA A 286 -7.51 -9.07 2.88
N ARG A 287 -8.52 -8.44 3.49
CA ARG A 287 -8.88 -8.69 4.89
C ARG A 287 -9.32 -10.12 5.12
N ASN A 288 -10.25 -10.66 4.33
CA ASN A 288 -10.76 -12.02 4.49
C ASN A 288 -9.63 -13.05 4.39
N ILE A 289 -8.65 -12.82 3.51
CA ILE A 289 -7.44 -13.64 3.41
C ILE A 289 -6.61 -13.56 4.69
N LEU A 290 -6.38 -12.36 5.22
CA LEU A 290 -5.64 -12.18 6.47
C LEU A 290 -6.39 -12.77 7.67
N ASP A 291 -7.73 -12.63 7.73
CA ASP A 291 -8.57 -13.23 8.77
C ASP A 291 -8.41 -14.76 8.76
N TYR A 292 -8.47 -15.40 7.59
CA TYR A 292 -8.25 -16.84 7.46
C TYR A 292 -6.88 -17.30 7.96
N LEU A 293 -5.82 -16.52 7.69
CA LEU A 293 -4.45 -16.86 8.07
C LEU A 293 -4.15 -16.56 9.55
N THR A 294 -4.80 -15.57 10.14
CA THR A 294 -4.36 -14.98 11.40
C THR A 294 -5.31 -15.30 12.57
N LEU A 295 -6.64 -15.35 12.35
CA LEU A 295 -7.60 -15.62 13.43
C LEU A 295 -7.36 -16.95 14.16
N PRO A 296 -7.05 -18.07 13.47
CA PRO A 296 -6.75 -19.33 14.17
C PRO A 296 -5.54 -19.24 15.10
N GLN A 297 -4.64 -18.28 14.88
CA GLN A 297 -3.47 -18.07 15.71
C GLN A 297 -3.80 -17.28 16.99
N LEU A 298 -4.87 -16.45 16.97
CA LEU A 298 -5.30 -15.66 18.13
C LEU A 298 -5.85 -16.51 19.28
N GLU A 299 -6.36 -17.70 18.99
CA GLU A 299 -6.85 -18.63 19.98
C GLU A 299 -5.73 -19.15 20.92
N GLN A 300 -4.48 -19.02 20.48
CA GLN A 300 -3.31 -19.38 21.27
C GLN A 300 -2.77 -18.15 21.99
N LEU A 301 -3.03 -18.06 23.31
CA LEU A 301 -2.70 -16.88 24.15
C LEU A 301 -1.26 -16.36 24.01
N ASP A 302 -0.28 -17.24 23.80
CA ASP A 302 1.14 -16.88 23.65
C ASP A 302 1.48 -16.20 22.31
N LYS A 303 0.58 -16.20 21.34
CA LYS A 303 0.83 -15.67 20.00
C LYS A 303 0.39 -14.24 19.82
N LYS A 304 -0.54 -13.69 20.62
CA LYS A 304 -1.03 -12.29 20.47
C LYS A 304 0.10 -11.26 20.53
N GLU A 305 1.08 -11.43 21.42
CA GLU A 305 2.24 -10.53 21.50
C GLU A 305 3.16 -10.67 20.29
N LYS A 306 3.32 -11.87 19.75
CA LYS A 306 4.16 -12.14 18.57
C LYS A 306 3.61 -11.52 17.29
N LEU A 307 2.29 -11.27 17.21
CA LEU A 307 1.65 -10.63 16.06
C LEU A 307 1.83 -9.10 16.03
N LYS A 308 2.25 -8.47 17.14
CA LYS A 308 2.47 -7.03 17.18
C LYS A 308 3.65 -6.63 16.29
N PHE A 309 3.49 -5.52 15.57
CA PHE A 309 4.62 -4.90 14.88
C PHE A 309 5.62 -4.39 15.91
N ASN A 310 6.91 -4.51 15.57
CA ASN A 310 7.97 -3.98 16.40
C ASN A 310 7.85 -2.45 16.51
N GLN A 311 8.14 -1.89 17.69
CA GLN A 311 8.11 -0.44 17.87
C GLN A 311 9.46 0.18 17.47
N PRO A 312 9.45 1.44 16.98
CA PRO A 312 10.70 2.17 16.74
C PRO A 312 11.52 2.29 18.04
N GLU A 313 12.83 2.13 17.94
CA GLU A 313 13.75 2.17 19.12
C GLU A 313 14.34 3.55 19.34
N GLN A 314 14.62 4.29 18.25
CA GLN A 314 15.23 5.63 18.31
C GLN A 314 14.21 6.77 18.42
N TYR A 315 12.92 6.43 18.54
CA TYR A 315 11.83 7.41 18.62
C TYR A 315 11.00 7.19 19.87
N THR A 316 10.56 8.29 20.47
CA THR A 316 9.66 8.26 21.63
C THR A 316 8.31 8.85 21.27
N LYS A 317 7.23 8.32 21.86
CA LYS A 317 5.89 8.91 21.74
C LYS A 317 5.85 10.21 22.54
N ALA A 318 5.35 11.28 21.92
CA ALA A 318 5.16 12.56 22.57
C ALA A 318 3.82 13.17 22.16
N GLN A 319 3.20 13.93 23.05
CA GLN A 319 2.09 14.80 22.68
C GLN A 319 2.64 15.97 21.85
N ILE A 320 1.98 16.26 20.75
CA ILE A 320 2.33 17.36 19.86
C ILE A 320 1.09 18.19 19.52
N CYS A 321 1.29 19.46 19.27
CA CYS A 321 0.26 20.33 18.70
C CYS A 321 -0.11 19.84 17.29
N THR A 322 -1.39 19.67 17.01
CA THR A 322 -1.88 19.18 15.71
C THR A 322 -1.66 20.16 14.56
N LEU A 323 -1.44 21.44 14.87
CA LEU A 323 -1.23 22.51 13.88
C LEU A 323 0.24 22.77 13.61
N SER A 324 1.10 22.70 14.61
CA SER A 324 2.52 23.05 14.49
C SER A 324 3.46 21.84 14.46
N GLY A 325 3.02 20.66 14.91
CA GLY A 325 3.88 19.49 15.09
C GLY A 325 4.87 19.59 16.24
N CYS A 326 4.91 20.72 16.95
CA CYS A 326 5.79 20.94 18.09
C CYS A 326 5.20 20.40 19.40
N LYS A 327 6.04 20.17 20.40
CA LYS A 327 5.57 19.90 21.76
C LYS A 327 4.72 21.08 22.25
N PRO A 328 3.59 20.85 22.94
CA PRO A 328 2.84 21.93 23.56
C PRO A 328 3.70 22.63 24.59
N ASN A 329 3.60 23.97 24.66
CA ASN A 329 4.23 24.73 25.73
C ASN A 329 3.65 24.25 27.07
N GLN A 330 4.51 23.94 28.02
CA GLN A 330 4.12 23.71 29.40
C GLN A 330 3.91 25.09 30.02
N ASN A 331 2.72 25.69 29.86
CA ASN A 331 2.22 26.83 30.61
C ASN A 331 0.91 26.44 31.25
#